data_72be9a5bdefe52d77980b663d1fa7130
#
_entry.id   72be9a5bdefe52d77980b663d1fa7130
#
_cell.length_a   1.000
_cell.length_b   1.000
_cell.length_c   1.000
_cell.angle_alpha   90.00
_cell.angle_beta   90.00
_cell.angle_gamma   90.00
#
_symmetry.space_group_name_H-M   'P 1'
#
loop_
_entity.id
_entity.type
_entity.pdbx_description
1 polymer ?
#
loop_
_entity_poly.entity_id
_entity_poly.type
_entity_poly.pdbx_seq_one_letter_code
_entity_poly.pdbx_strand_id
1 'polypeptide(L)'
;MIKKILPIVLLLFCSFLQAEPKGYEIISPAQPTQHPDKIEVIEFFWYGCPHCYSFEPLLDKWSKNLPKNVEFIRQPAAFNELWSKHAKAYYTAEALGVVDKVHADLFDAIQNKKESLDTEEALAKFFLTHGVTETQFKEAYNSFVVDSKMRQAPLMAARYGITGVPAVIINGKYKTNGTLAGSHEKMIEVMDQLIKQETTKK
;
A
#
# COMPACT_ATOMS: atom_id res chain seq x y z
N MET A 1 -57.78 -31.39 -44.54
CA MET A 1 -56.98 -30.19 -44.36
C MET A 1 -56.36 -30.22 -42.94
N ILE A 2 -55.13 -30.66 -42.83
CA ILE A 2 -54.43 -30.81 -41.52
C ILE A 2 -53.55 -29.56 -41.31
N LYS A 3 -53.94 -28.70 -40.33
CA LYS A 3 -53.15 -27.53 -39.93
C LYS A 3 -51.95 -27.98 -39.08
N LYS A 4 -50.75 -27.86 -39.64
CA LYS A 4 -49.48 -28.07 -38.94
C LYS A 4 -49.28 -26.88 -37.97
N ILE A 5 -49.34 -27.14 -36.65
CA ILE A 5 -48.98 -26.20 -35.60
C ILE A 5 -47.45 -26.35 -35.38
N LEU A 6 -46.69 -25.31 -35.71
CA LEU A 6 -45.25 -25.25 -35.47
C LEU A 6 -45.01 -24.75 -34.05
N PRO A 7 -44.33 -25.51 -33.17
CA PRO A 7 -44.00 -25.01 -31.82
C PRO A 7 -42.92 -23.95 -31.91
N ILE A 8 -43.21 -22.75 -31.44
CA ILE A 8 -42.23 -21.67 -31.21
C ILE A 8 -41.47 -22.05 -29.95
N VAL A 9 -40.21 -22.48 -30.10
CA VAL A 9 -39.29 -22.67 -28.98
C VAL A 9 -38.71 -21.32 -28.61
N LEU A 10 -39.22 -20.75 -27.51
CA LEU A 10 -38.72 -19.49 -26.91
C LEU A 10 -37.39 -19.81 -26.18
N LEU A 11 -36.25 -19.59 -26.82
CA LEU A 11 -34.93 -19.67 -26.18
C LEU A 11 -34.78 -18.48 -25.20
N LEU A 12 -35.00 -18.74 -23.91
CA LEU A 12 -34.64 -17.86 -22.82
C LEU A 12 -33.11 -17.76 -22.73
N PHE A 13 -32.55 -16.73 -23.35
CA PHE A 13 -31.17 -16.32 -23.13
C PHE A 13 -31.05 -15.78 -21.69
N CYS A 14 -30.64 -16.65 -20.76
CA CYS A 14 -30.23 -16.25 -19.42
C CYS A 14 -28.87 -15.56 -19.56
N SER A 15 -28.88 -14.22 -19.72
CA SER A 15 -27.68 -13.41 -19.61
C SER A 15 -27.16 -13.52 -18.17
N PHE A 16 -26.16 -14.35 -17.93
CA PHE A 16 -25.37 -14.30 -16.71
C PHE A 16 -24.68 -12.94 -16.68
N LEU A 17 -25.23 -11.98 -15.94
CA LEU A 17 -24.49 -10.80 -15.52
C LEU A 17 -23.38 -11.28 -14.58
N GLN A 18 -22.20 -11.55 -15.13
CA GLN A 18 -20.99 -11.67 -14.31
C GLN A 18 -20.74 -10.27 -13.75
N ALA A 19 -20.96 -10.11 -12.45
CA ALA A 19 -20.54 -8.91 -11.76
C ALA A 19 -19.01 -8.82 -11.91
N GLU A 20 -18.53 -7.75 -12.54
CA GLU A 20 -17.11 -7.44 -12.60
C GLU A 20 -16.52 -7.52 -11.17
N PRO A 21 -15.34 -8.11 -10.99
CA PRO A 21 -14.72 -8.19 -9.68
C PRO A 21 -14.58 -6.78 -9.13
N LYS A 22 -15.05 -6.55 -7.90
CA LYS A 22 -15.07 -5.22 -7.26
C LYS A 22 -13.68 -4.60 -7.10
N GLY A 23 -12.61 -5.35 -7.30
CA GLY A 23 -11.23 -4.91 -7.15
C GLY A 23 -10.79 -4.72 -5.69
N TYR A 24 -11.63 -5.07 -4.72
CA TYR A 24 -11.33 -4.93 -3.28
C TYR A 24 -12.08 -5.96 -2.43
N GLU A 25 -11.58 -6.19 -1.22
CA GLU A 25 -12.23 -6.95 -0.14
C GLU A 25 -12.74 -6.02 0.95
N ILE A 26 -13.81 -6.43 1.64
CA ILE A 26 -14.34 -5.72 2.82
C ILE A 26 -13.67 -6.30 4.06
N ILE A 27 -13.13 -5.42 4.92
CA ILE A 27 -12.58 -5.78 6.22
C ILE A 27 -13.71 -5.78 7.24
N SER A 28 -13.93 -6.91 7.87
CA SER A 28 -14.98 -7.07 8.88
C SER A 28 -14.44 -7.75 10.15
N PRO A 29 -14.57 -7.12 11.32
CA PRO A 29 -15.11 -5.78 11.53
C PRO A 29 -14.17 -4.69 10.99
N ALA A 30 -14.74 -3.52 10.62
CA ALA A 30 -13.96 -2.36 10.22
C ALA A 30 -13.00 -1.96 11.36
N GLN A 31 -11.77 -1.60 10.98
CA GLN A 31 -10.74 -1.20 11.95
C GLN A 31 -10.78 0.31 12.20
N PRO A 32 -10.46 0.75 13.43
CA PRO A 32 -10.38 2.17 13.73
C PRO A 32 -9.24 2.83 12.97
N THR A 33 -9.47 4.07 12.53
CA THR A 33 -8.47 4.93 11.89
C THR A 33 -7.75 5.80 12.91
N GLN A 34 -6.53 6.27 12.59
CA GLN A 34 -5.77 7.18 13.45
C GLN A 34 -6.31 8.62 13.36
N HIS A 35 -6.90 8.97 12.22
CA HIS A 35 -7.48 10.30 11.94
C HIS A 35 -8.96 10.17 11.57
N PRO A 36 -9.87 10.11 12.57
CA PRO A 36 -11.32 9.88 12.33
C PRO A 36 -12.01 10.97 11.51
N ASP A 37 -11.46 12.16 11.48
CA ASP A 37 -11.91 13.32 10.70
C ASP A 37 -11.52 13.24 9.21
N LYS A 38 -10.56 12.40 8.86
CA LYS A 38 -10.07 12.18 7.50
C LYS A 38 -10.43 10.78 6.97
N ILE A 39 -10.28 10.59 5.67
CA ILE A 39 -10.28 9.26 5.05
C ILE A 39 -8.83 8.79 5.01
N GLU A 40 -8.53 7.77 5.81
CA GLU A 40 -7.21 7.22 5.91
C GLU A 40 -6.95 6.21 4.78
N VAL A 41 -5.82 6.36 4.09
CA VAL A 41 -5.34 5.43 3.07
C VAL A 41 -3.97 4.94 3.48
N ILE A 42 -3.84 3.64 3.76
CA ILE A 42 -2.57 3.03 4.22
C ILE A 42 -2.04 2.12 3.12
N GLU A 43 -0.86 2.42 2.61
CA GLU A 43 -0.10 1.51 1.76
C GLU A 43 0.79 0.61 2.61
N PHE A 44 0.68 -0.70 2.44
CA PHE A 44 1.66 -1.67 2.91
C PHE A 44 2.65 -1.99 1.78
N PHE A 45 3.93 -1.81 2.05
CA PHE A 45 4.99 -1.98 1.06
C PHE A 45 6.25 -2.64 1.66
N TRP A 46 7.18 -3.04 0.79
CA TRP A 46 8.52 -3.47 1.14
C TRP A 46 9.52 -3.08 0.04
N TYR A 47 10.65 -2.49 0.40
CA TYR A 47 11.67 -2.06 -0.58
C TYR A 47 12.22 -3.20 -1.45
N GLY A 48 12.25 -4.43 -0.94
CA GLY A 48 12.64 -5.61 -1.72
C GLY A 48 11.55 -6.17 -2.65
N CYS A 49 10.36 -5.57 -2.72
CA CYS A 49 9.25 -6.04 -3.53
C CYS A 49 9.25 -5.38 -4.93
N PRO A 50 9.44 -6.14 -6.03
CA PRO A 50 9.42 -5.58 -7.38
C PRO A 50 8.07 -4.95 -7.76
N HIS A 51 6.96 -5.51 -7.26
CA HIS A 51 5.62 -4.96 -7.52
C HIS A 51 5.41 -3.63 -6.78
N CYS A 52 5.95 -3.45 -5.56
CA CYS A 52 5.93 -2.17 -4.88
C CYS A 52 6.75 -1.13 -5.64
N TYR A 53 7.95 -1.51 -6.10
CA TYR A 53 8.81 -0.64 -6.91
C TYR A 53 8.12 -0.17 -8.19
N SER A 54 7.44 -1.08 -8.91
CA SER A 54 6.71 -0.70 -10.13
C SER A 54 5.44 0.10 -9.86
N PHE A 55 4.85 0.00 -8.67
CA PHE A 55 3.67 0.77 -8.26
C PHE A 55 4.02 2.17 -7.76
N GLU A 56 5.20 2.35 -7.15
CA GLU A 56 5.61 3.60 -6.49
C GLU A 56 5.49 4.86 -7.36
N PRO A 57 5.89 4.89 -8.65
CA PRO A 57 5.74 6.10 -9.47
C PRO A 57 4.29 6.55 -9.67
N LEU A 58 3.36 5.60 -9.77
CA LEU A 58 1.92 5.89 -9.88
C LEU A 58 1.38 6.41 -8.56
N LEU A 59 1.77 5.77 -7.46
CA LEU A 59 1.30 6.08 -6.12
C LEU A 59 1.85 7.43 -5.63
N ASP A 60 3.11 7.72 -5.90
CA ASP A 60 3.72 9.03 -5.58
C ASP A 60 3.00 10.17 -6.31
N LYS A 61 2.77 10.02 -7.62
CA LYS A 61 2.01 10.99 -8.40
C LYS A 61 0.58 11.16 -7.87
N TRP A 62 -0.08 10.07 -7.50
CA TRP A 62 -1.43 10.06 -6.97
C TRP A 62 -1.49 10.75 -5.60
N SER A 63 -0.59 10.41 -4.68
CA SER A 63 -0.57 10.92 -3.32
C SER A 63 -0.38 12.45 -3.24
N LYS A 64 0.37 13.04 -4.18
CA LYS A 64 0.58 14.50 -4.28
C LYS A 64 -0.67 15.28 -4.70
N ASN A 65 -1.70 14.62 -5.21
CA ASN A 65 -2.93 15.24 -5.70
C ASN A 65 -4.15 14.92 -4.83
N LEU A 66 -3.96 14.43 -3.62
CA LEU A 66 -5.04 14.06 -2.72
C LEU A 66 -5.81 15.27 -2.19
N PRO A 67 -7.14 15.14 -2.03
CA PRO A 67 -7.93 16.17 -1.36
C PRO A 67 -7.56 16.27 0.12
N LYS A 68 -7.80 17.44 0.72
CA LYS A 68 -7.41 17.77 2.12
C LYS A 68 -8.04 16.84 3.18
N ASN A 69 -9.15 16.23 2.87
CA ASN A 69 -9.85 15.28 3.75
C ASN A 69 -9.33 13.85 3.64
N VAL A 70 -8.27 13.58 2.87
CA VAL A 70 -7.60 12.29 2.76
C VAL A 70 -6.23 12.35 3.43
N GLU A 71 -5.91 11.33 4.22
CA GLU A 71 -4.58 11.13 4.81
C GLU A 71 -3.95 9.89 4.20
N PHE A 72 -2.79 10.05 3.55
CA PHE A 72 -2.02 8.95 2.99
C PHE A 72 -0.87 8.58 3.92
N ILE A 73 -0.78 7.30 4.25
CA ILE A 73 0.22 6.74 5.18
C ILE A 73 0.95 5.60 4.50
N ARG A 74 2.27 5.65 4.46
CA ARG A 74 3.12 4.52 4.08
C ARG A 74 3.44 3.67 5.31
N GLN A 75 3.14 2.38 5.24
CA GLN A 75 3.34 1.41 6.30
C GLN A 75 4.27 0.30 5.80
N PRO A 76 5.56 0.33 6.13
CA PRO A 76 6.45 -0.76 5.74
C PRO A 76 6.05 -2.06 6.43
N ALA A 77 5.99 -3.15 5.67
CA ALA A 77 5.75 -4.49 6.20
C ALA A 77 7.05 -5.08 6.76
N ALA A 78 6.95 -5.77 7.90
CA ALA A 78 8.09 -6.35 8.63
C ALA A 78 7.84 -7.84 8.91
N PHE A 79 7.74 -8.68 7.86
CA PHE A 79 7.36 -10.09 7.97
C PHE A 79 8.52 -11.02 8.36
N ASN A 80 9.76 -10.59 8.15
CA ASN A 80 10.97 -11.32 8.51
C ASN A 80 12.12 -10.34 8.81
N GLU A 81 13.30 -10.88 9.11
CA GLU A 81 14.46 -10.07 9.49
C GLU A 81 14.86 -9.06 8.41
N LEU A 82 14.94 -9.48 7.14
CA LEU A 82 15.30 -8.57 6.03
C LEU A 82 14.26 -7.46 5.85
N TRP A 83 12.98 -7.81 5.87
CA TRP A 83 11.90 -6.83 5.78
C TRP A 83 11.94 -5.85 6.95
N SER A 84 12.26 -6.34 8.14
CA SER A 84 12.40 -5.50 9.33
C SER A 84 13.55 -4.49 9.22
N LYS A 85 14.68 -4.87 8.64
CA LYS A 85 15.79 -3.93 8.38
C LYS A 85 15.36 -2.80 7.43
N HIS A 86 14.66 -3.15 6.35
CA HIS A 86 14.13 -2.17 5.40
C HIS A 86 13.01 -1.30 6.03
N ALA A 87 12.14 -1.87 6.85
CA ALA A 87 11.14 -1.12 7.60
C ALA A 87 11.78 -0.12 8.57
N LYS A 88 12.85 -0.54 9.25
CA LYS A 88 13.61 0.34 10.15
C LYS A 88 14.26 1.50 9.39
N ALA A 89 14.77 1.25 8.17
CA ALA A 89 15.28 2.31 7.31
C ALA A 89 14.20 3.35 6.95
N TYR A 90 12.99 2.90 6.59
CA TYR A 90 11.87 3.80 6.34
C TYR A 90 11.52 4.66 7.56
N TYR A 91 11.36 4.04 8.73
CA TYR A 91 11.04 4.78 9.96
C TYR A 91 12.17 5.71 10.41
N THR A 92 13.42 5.37 10.09
CA THR A 92 14.57 6.29 10.28
C THR A 92 14.44 7.51 9.39
N ALA A 93 14.12 7.30 8.10
CA ALA A 93 13.88 8.42 7.17
C ALA A 93 12.73 9.31 7.63
N GLU A 94 11.66 8.71 8.15
CA GLU A 94 10.50 9.43 8.68
C GLU A 94 10.87 10.23 9.94
N ALA A 95 11.60 9.63 10.87
CA ALA A 95 12.08 10.32 12.07
C ALA A 95 13.00 11.51 11.76
N LEU A 96 13.77 11.42 10.66
CA LEU A 96 14.64 12.48 10.17
C LEU A 96 13.94 13.50 9.26
N GLY A 97 12.68 13.26 8.86
CA GLY A 97 11.95 14.12 7.93
C GLY A 97 12.53 14.10 6.49
N VAL A 98 13.16 13.00 6.08
CA VAL A 98 13.84 12.89 4.78
C VAL A 98 13.22 11.82 3.86
N VAL A 99 12.02 11.34 4.15
CA VAL A 99 11.33 10.32 3.34
C VAL A 99 11.30 10.73 1.87
N ASP A 100 10.89 11.94 1.56
CA ASP A 100 10.79 12.43 0.17
C ASP A 100 12.12 12.43 -0.59
N LYS A 101 13.25 12.46 0.15
CA LYS A 101 14.60 12.45 -0.44
C LYS A 101 15.14 11.04 -0.67
N VAL A 102 14.74 10.09 0.18
CA VAL A 102 15.39 8.77 0.20
C VAL A 102 14.49 7.63 -0.28
N HIS A 103 13.16 7.80 -0.25
CA HIS A 103 12.23 6.68 -0.46
C HIS A 103 12.33 6.07 -1.87
N ALA A 104 12.23 6.90 -2.90
CA ALA A 104 12.36 6.44 -4.28
C ALA A 104 13.76 5.89 -4.59
N ASP A 105 14.81 6.57 -4.10
CA ASP A 105 16.20 6.19 -4.31
C ASP A 105 16.54 4.89 -3.57
N LEU A 106 15.93 4.62 -2.40
CA LEU A 106 16.10 3.37 -1.66
C LEU A 106 15.46 2.19 -2.41
N PHE A 107 14.29 2.40 -3.00
CA PHE A 107 13.71 1.44 -3.94
C PHE A 107 14.64 1.18 -5.13
N ASP A 108 15.14 2.22 -5.79
CA ASP A 108 15.99 2.09 -6.96
C ASP A 108 17.33 1.39 -6.63
N ALA A 109 17.95 1.74 -5.51
CA ALA A 109 19.18 1.11 -5.04
C ALA A 109 18.99 -0.41 -4.88
N ILE A 110 17.91 -0.85 -4.23
CA ILE A 110 17.66 -2.28 -3.99
C ILE A 110 17.16 -2.98 -5.26
N GLN A 111 16.19 -2.40 -5.99
CA GLN A 111 15.52 -3.07 -7.10
C GLN A 111 16.29 -3.02 -8.42
N ASN A 112 16.89 -1.88 -8.74
CA ASN A 112 17.56 -1.65 -10.01
C ASN A 112 19.08 -1.83 -9.88
N LYS A 113 19.73 -1.15 -8.93
CA LYS A 113 21.20 -1.23 -8.71
C LYS A 113 21.64 -2.50 -7.98
N LYS A 114 20.70 -3.25 -7.39
CA LYS A 114 20.95 -4.50 -6.64
C LYS A 114 21.90 -4.32 -5.45
N GLU A 115 21.84 -3.15 -4.82
CA GLU A 115 22.64 -2.88 -3.62
C GLU A 115 22.10 -3.68 -2.42
N SER A 116 23.02 -4.33 -1.67
CA SER A 116 22.69 -5.00 -0.41
C SER A 116 22.58 -3.97 0.71
N LEU A 117 21.36 -3.45 0.92
CA LEU A 117 21.05 -2.49 2.00
C LEU A 117 20.40 -3.21 3.18
N ASP A 118 21.04 -4.29 3.65
CA ASP A 118 20.55 -5.23 4.66
C ASP A 118 21.32 -5.17 6.00
N THR A 119 22.24 -4.21 6.14
CA THR A 119 22.96 -3.91 7.38
C THR A 119 22.82 -2.44 7.77
N GLU A 120 22.99 -2.15 9.08
CA GLU A 120 22.98 -0.77 9.58
C GLU A 120 24.07 0.08 8.90
N GLU A 121 25.25 -0.47 8.68
CA GLU A 121 26.38 0.22 8.05
C GLU A 121 26.10 0.55 6.58
N ALA A 122 25.50 -0.39 5.83
CA ALA A 122 25.13 -0.15 4.43
C ALA A 122 24.04 0.93 4.32
N LEU A 123 23.03 0.86 5.19
CA LEU A 123 21.97 1.87 5.28
C LEU A 123 22.55 3.23 5.71
N ALA A 124 23.44 3.30 6.70
CA ALA A 124 24.10 4.53 7.09
C ALA A 124 24.82 5.18 5.90
N LYS A 125 25.63 4.41 5.16
CA LYS A 125 26.31 4.91 3.96
C LYS A 125 25.34 5.45 2.91
N PHE A 126 24.22 4.76 2.69
CA PHE A 126 23.18 5.21 1.77
C PHE A 126 22.59 6.55 2.22
N PHE A 127 22.24 6.70 3.49
CA PHE A 127 21.69 7.96 4.02
C PHE A 127 22.69 9.13 3.97
N LEU A 128 23.99 8.85 4.12
CA LEU A 128 25.03 9.89 3.97
C LEU A 128 25.01 10.52 2.57
N THR A 129 24.76 9.73 1.52
CA THR A 129 24.66 10.27 0.15
C THR A 129 23.43 11.16 -0.06
N HIS A 130 22.47 11.14 0.89
CA HIS A 130 21.25 11.94 0.88
C HIS A 130 21.29 13.12 1.88
N GLY A 131 22.48 13.48 2.35
CA GLY A 131 22.71 14.65 3.21
C GLY A 131 22.38 14.43 4.69
N VAL A 132 22.25 13.18 5.11
CA VAL A 132 22.14 12.80 6.54
C VAL A 132 23.53 12.52 7.07
N THR A 133 23.90 13.07 8.22
CA THR A 133 25.20 12.76 8.85
C THR A 133 25.15 11.39 9.54
N GLU A 134 26.32 10.77 9.75
CA GLU A 134 26.41 9.49 10.44
C GLU A 134 25.82 9.55 11.86
N THR A 135 26.06 10.66 12.57
CA THR A 135 25.51 10.88 13.91
C THR A 135 23.98 10.95 13.86
N GLN A 136 23.41 11.75 12.97
CA GLN A 136 21.96 11.86 12.80
C GLN A 136 21.32 10.51 12.47
N PHE A 137 21.95 9.73 11.54
CA PHE A 137 21.45 8.41 11.20
C PHE A 137 21.45 7.48 12.41
N LYS A 138 22.57 7.35 13.12
CA LYS A 138 22.70 6.45 14.28
C LYS A 138 21.72 6.80 15.40
N GLU A 139 21.60 8.09 15.70
CA GLU A 139 20.65 8.56 16.72
C GLU A 139 19.22 8.26 16.36
N ALA A 140 18.79 8.53 15.11
CA ALA A 140 17.44 8.25 14.64
C ALA A 140 17.17 6.74 14.56
N TYR A 141 18.08 5.98 13.94
CA TYR A 141 17.98 4.53 13.74
C TYR A 141 17.83 3.76 15.06
N ASN A 142 18.50 4.22 16.13
CA ASN A 142 18.45 3.61 17.47
C ASN A 142 17.52 4.36 18.44
N SER A 143 16.66 5.24 17.93
CA SER A 143 15.74 6.00 18.76
C SER A 143 14.56 5.16 19.26
N PHE A 144 14.01 5.55 20.41
CA PHE A 144 12.78 4.95 20.93
C PHE A 144 11.60 5.09 19.97
N VAL A 145 11.53 6.16 19.20
CA VAL A 145 10.47 6.40 18.21
C VAL A 145 10.50 5.35 17.12
N VAL A 146 11.67 5.12 16.53
CA VAL A 146 11.86 4.09 15.49
C VAL A 146 11.58 2.69 16.05
N ASP A 147 12.11 2.38 17.22
CA ASP A 147 11.86 1.09 17.88
C ASP A 147 10.39 0.87 18.21
N SER A 148 9.66 1.91 18.62
CA SER A 148 8.23 1.83 18.88
C SER A 148 7.45 1.52 17.59
N LYS A 149 7.77 2.20 16.48
CA LYS A 149 7.16 1.95 15.17
C LYS A 149 7.49 0.54 14.65
N MET A 150 8.71 0.07 14.85
CA MET A 150 9.10 -1.29 14.50
C MET A 150 8.29 -2.37 15.25
N ARG A 151 8.00 -2.16 16.53
CA ARG A 151 7.12 -3.07 17.29
C ARG A 151 5.67 -3.03 16.82
N GLN A 152 5.20 -1.90 16.30
CA GLN A 152 3.84 -1.74 15.79
C GLN A 152 3.65 -2.30 14.37
N ALA A 153 4.68 -2.30 13.53
CA ALA A 153 4.56 -2.71 12.14
C ALA A 153 3.94 -4.10 11.92
N PRO A 154 4.37 -5.18 12.60
CA PRO A 154 3.74 -6.49 12.46
C PRO A 154 2.31 -6.51 12.99
N LEU A 155 1.98 -5.73 14.02
CA LEU A 155 0.62 -5.64 14.56
C LEU A 155 -0.31 -4.94 13.58
N MET A 156 0.16 -3.92 12.87
CA MET A 156 -0.60 -3.24 11.81
C MET A 156 -0.86 -4.20 10.64
N ALA A 157 0.13 -4.95 10.19
CA ALA A 157 -0.06 -5.95 9.14
C ALA A 157 -1.07 -7.04 9.56
N ALA A 158 -0.98 -7.54 10.81
CA ALA A 158 -1.92 -8.53 11.34
C ALA A 158 -3.35 -7.98 11.45
N ARG A 159 -3.51 -6.73 11.92
CA ARG A 159 -4.81 -6.05 12.08
C ARG A 159 -5.60 -6.03 10.76
N TYR A 160 -4.93 -5.78 9.64
CA TYR A 160 -5.57 -5.70 8.33
C TYR A 160 -5.49 -7.00 7.51
N GLY A 161 -4.97 -8.09 8.10
CA GLY A 161 -4.80 -9.37 7.41
C GLY A 161 -3.92 -9.24 6.17
N ILE A 162 -2.81 -8.49 6.28
CA ILE A 162 -1.85 -8.30 5.20
C ILE A 162 -0.93 -9.52 5.12
N THR A 163 -0.98 -10.22 4.00
CA THR A 163 -0.15 -11.40 3.72
C THR A 163 0.83 -11.19 2.57
N GLY A 164 0.75 -10.05 1.89
CA GLY A 164 1.60 -9.69 0.76
C GLY A 164 1.52 -8.21 0.44
N VAL A 165 2.48 -7.71 -0.33
CA VAL A 165 2.60 -6.30 -0.73
C VAL A 165 2.82 -6.17 -2.25
N PRO A 166 2.41 -5.06 -2.89
CA PRO A 166 1.70 -3.93 -2.29
C PRO A 166 0.26 -4.28 -1.93
N ALA A 167 -0.23 -3.71 -0.83
CA ALA A 167 -1.62 -3.75 -0.44
C ALA A 167 -2.04 -2.38 0.10
N VAL A 168 -3.26 -1.96 -0.19
CA VAL A 168 -3.78 -0.66 0.25
C VAL A 168 -5.05 -0.85 1.05
N ILE A 169 -5.11 -0.19 2.20
CA ILE A 169 -6.28 -0.14 3.08
C ILE A 169 -6.93 1.23 2.96
N ILE A 170 -8.23 1.28 2.78
CA ILE A 170 -9.00 2.50 2.71
C ILE A 170 -9.95 2.57 3.90
N ASN A 171 -9.79 3.61 4.72
CA ASN A 171 -10.63 3.99 5.86
C ASN A 171 -10.88 2.84 6.86
N GLY A 172 -9.91 1.92 7.02
CA GLY A 172 -10.03 0.74 7.88
C GLY A 172 -11.08 -0.28 7.43
N LYS A 173 -11.70 -0.11 6.26
CA LYS A 173 -12.88 -0.88 5.81
C LYS A 173 -12.64 -1.71 4.57
N TYR A 174 -11.73 -1.30 3.71
CA TYR A 174 -11.51 -1.93 2.40
C TYR A 174 -10.04 -2.23 2.20
N LYS A 175 -9.74 -3.37 1.60
CA LYS A 175 -8.41 -3.80 1.20
C LYS A 175 -8.37 -4.05 -0.30
N THR A 176 -7.40 -3.46 -1.01
CA THR A 176 -7.11 -3.74 -2.40
C THR A 176 -5.64 -4.09 -2.61
N ASN A 177 -5.35 -4.77 -3.68
CA ASN A 177 -4.00 -5.10 -4.16
C ASN A 177 -4.04 -5.38 -5.67
N GLY A 178 -2.87 -5.59 -6.29
CA GLY A 178 -2.78 -5.84 -7.73
C GLY A 178 -3.56 -7.05 -8.23
N THR A 179 -3.67 -8.11 -7.41
CA THR A 179 -4.44 -9.32 -7.78
C THR A 179 -5.94 -9.04 -7.77
N LEU A 180 -6.44 -8.34 -6.78
CA LEU A 180 -7.87 -7.99 -6.66
C LEU A 180 -8.29 -7.00 -7.74
N ALA A 181 -7.49 -5.96 -7.96
CA ALA A 181 -7.79 -4.91 -8.91
C ALA A 181 -7.47 -5.31 -10.37
N GLY A 182 -6.50 -6.22 -10.58
CA GLY A 182 -6.05 -6.67 -11.89
C GLY A 182 -4.83 -5.93 -12.45
N SER A 183 -4.59 -4.67 -12.06
CA SER A 183 -3.36 -3.91 -12.36
C SER A 183 -3.13 -2.81 -11.33
N HIS A 184 -1.95 -2.14 -11.39
CA HIS A 184 -1.64 -1.00 -10.54
C HIS A 184 -2.50 0.22 -10.86
N GLU A 185 -2.78 0.48 -12.14
CA GLU A 185 -3.67 1.56 -12.59
C GLU A 185 -5.09 1.34 -12.05
N LYS A 186 -5.59 0.12 -12.14
CA LYS A 186 -6.90 -0.24 -11.56
C LYS A 186 -6.91 -0.17 -10.05
N MET A 187 -5.79 -0.41 -9.37
CA MET A 187 -5.69 -0.15 -7.93
C MET A 187 -5.96 1.32 -7.61
N ILE A 188 -5.36 2.26 -8.35
CA ILE A 188 -5.61 3.70 -8.19
C ILE A 188 -7.10 4.02 -8.43
N GLU A 189 -7.71 3.49 -9.49
CA GLU A 189 -9.14 3.70 -9.77
C GLU A 189 -10.03 3.19 -8.62
N VAL A 190 -9.73 2.01 -8.07
CA VAL A 190 -10.44 1.43 -6.92
C VAL A 190 -10.26 2.30 -5.67
N MET A 191 -9.04 2.79 -5.42
CA MET A 191 -8.76 3.70 -4.30
C MET A 191 -9.58 4.98 -4.42
N ASP A 192 -9.60 5.62 -5.58
CA ASP A 192 -10.37 6.85 -5.83
C ASP A 192 -11.89 6.62 -5.67
N GLN A 193 -12.39 5.50 -6.19
CA GLN A 193 -13.79 5.11 -6.04
C GLN A 193 -14.17 4.96 -4.55
N LEU A 194 -13.34 4.28 -3.77
CA LEU A 194 -13.59 4.03 -2.35
C LEU A 194 -13.48 5.30 -1.51
N ILE A 195 -12.50 6.17 -1.81
CA ILE A 195 -12.37 7.49 -1.18
C ILE A 195 -13.63 8.33 -1.45
N LYS A 196 -14.09 8.39 -2.70
CA LYS A 196 -15.33 9.09 -3.05
C LYS A 196 -16.53 8.53 -2.30
N GLN A 197 -16.64 7.21 -2.21
CA GLN A 197 -17.72 6.53 -1.47
C GLN A 197 -17.70 6.89 0.03
N GLU A 198 -16.52 6.95 0.66
CA GLU A 198 -16.40 7.31 2.08
C GLU A 198 -16.61 8.82 2.32
N THR A 199 -16.25 9.67 1.36
CA THR A 199 -16.52 11.12 1.42
C THR A 199 -18.02 11.42 1.44
N THR A 200 -18.84 10.68 0.70
CA THR A 200 -20.29 10.89 0.63
C THR A 200 -21.07 10.36 1.84
N LYS A 201 -20.42 9.57 2.71
CA LYS A 201 -21.03 9.01 3.94
C LYS A 201 -20.77 9.86 5.19
N LYS A 202 -19.87 10.84 5.11
CA LYS A 202 -19.60 11.84 6.16
C LYS A 202 -20.46 13.08 5.95
#